data_bc68523db681f93a781fb2f44025c15a
#
_entry.id   bc68523db681f93a781fb2f44025c15a
#
_cell.length_a   1.000
_cell.length_b   1.000
_cell.length_c   1.000
_cell.angle_alpha   90.00
_cell.angle_beta   90.00
_cell.angle_gamma   90.00
#
_symmetry.space_group_name_H-M   'P 1'
#
loop_
_entity.id
_entity.type
_entity.pdbx_description
1 polymer ?
#
loop_
_entity_poly.entity_id
_entity_poly.type
_entity_poly.pdbx_seq_one_letter_code
_entity_poly.pdbx_strand_id
1 'polypeptide(L)'
;MYTQNVMAATIVTLGLVLFPRPAAACGCAGTPSTPAATRSSDLVFLGTVASVSSPYRSTMRTNPDGSVTVSSSTQPSQVRFNVVRTFRGVATEAVTLVSRLSSCDFLFVRGESWLIYADVRDGVLTTHKCKRTRLQTDASQDLRYLEGVERGESLGVVSGEVLRRITTPAGELVLKAVEDPMQIVAVVGGQRFVTAPDRWGPYQVVLPPGDAQVWVERNGVVISPGVLVRVKEGEVEPLRLTVEYEK
;
A
#
# COMPACT_ATOMS: atom_id res chain seq x y z
N MET A 1 65.66 6.42 52.15
CA MET A 1 64.62 7.18 51.50
C MET A 1 64.26 6.47 50.20
N TYR A 2 63.19 5.66 50.21
CA TYR A 2 62.68 4.96 49.04
C TYR A 2 61.31 5.56 48.71
N THR A 3 61.23 6.20 47.55
CA THR A 3 59.96 6.70 47.00
C THR A 3 59.37 5.61 46.11
N GLN A 4 58.20 5.09 46.52
CA GLN A 4 57.42 4.16 45.70
C GLN A 4 56.54 4.97 44.70
N ASN A 5 56.76 4.76 43.42
CA ASN A 5 55.91 5.24 42.37
C ASN A 5 54.74 4.24 42.19
N VAL A 6 53.52 4.71 42.54
CA VAL A 6 52.28 3.98 42.27
C VAL A 6 51.82 4.36 40.88
N MET A 7 51.94 3.42 39.91
CA MET A 7 51.32 3.54 38.58
C MET A 7 49.86 3.21 38.69
N ALA A 8 48.99 4.21 38.51
CA ALA A 8 47.55 4.04 38.40
C ALA A 8 47.24 3.57 36.96
N ALA A 9 46.81 2.31 36.79
CA ALA A 9 46.30 1.77 35.53
C ALA A 9 44.83 2.19 35.37
N THR A 10 44.57 3.10 34.43
CA THR A 10 43.21 3.49 34.05
C THR A 10 42.64 2.48 33.05
N ILE A 11 41.73 1.63 33.50
CA ILE A 11 40.97 0.73 32.64
C ILE A 11 39.90 1.51 31.95
N VAL A 12 40.09 1.81 30.66
CA VAL A 12 39.04 2.36 29.80
C VAL A 12 38.13 1.21 29.35
N THR A 13 37.01 1.06 30.02
CA THR A 13 35.95 0.14 29.61
C THR A 13 35.23 0.72 28.39
N LEU A 14 35.58 0.25 27.20
CA LEU A 14 34.88 0.59 25.94
C LEU A 14 33.51 -0.09 25.95
N GLY A 15 32.49 0.61 26.44
CA GLY A 15 31.11 0.15 26.40
C GLY A 15 30.62 0.07 24.96
N LEU A 16 30.53 -1.15 24.42
CA LEU A 16 29.88 -1.42 23.12
C LEU A 16 28.38 -1.15 23.30
N VAL A 17 27.92 0.05 22.97
CA VAL A 17 26.50 0.39 22.93
C VAL A 17 25.92 -0.32 21.73
N LEU A 18 25.31 -1.48 21.94
CA LEU A 18 24.48 -2.17 20.98
C LEU A 18 23.21 -1.34 20.76
N PHE A 19 23.24 -0.42 19.81
CA PHE A 19 22.02 0.24 19.34
C PHE A 19 21.14 -0.84 18.70
N PRO A 20 19.92 -1.10 19.20
CA PRO A 20 18.99 -1.97 18.51
C PRO A 20 18.73 -1.31 17.14
N ARG A 21 19.12 -1.99 16.06
CA ARG A 21 18.75 -1.56 14.72
C ARG A 21 17.22 -1.56 14.67
N PRO A 22 16.57 -0.44 14.35
CA PRO A 22 15.13 -0.45 14.17
C PRO A 22 14.82 -1.51 13.11
N ALA A 23 13.96 -2.45 13.46
CA ALA A 23 13.44 -3.41 12.49
C ALA A 23 12.87 -2.59 11.33
N ALA A 24 13.39 -2.79 10.12
CA ALA A 24 12.94 -2.05 8.96
C ALA A 24 11.45 -2.36 8.75
N ALA A 25 10.58 -1.46 9.20
CA ALA A 25 9.18 -1.45 8.81
C ALA A 25 9.12 -1.31 7.29
N CYS A 26 8.09 -1.89 6.65
CA CYS A 26 7.93 -1.78 5.21
C CYS A 26 7.78 -0.30 4.81
N GLY A 27 8.87 0.32 4.36
CA GLY A 27 8.89 1.68 3.85
C GLY A 27 8.64 1.67 2.33
N CYS A 28 7.48 2.16 1.90
CA CYS A 28 7.22 2.36 0.47
C CYS A 28 7.54 3.82 0.11
N ALA A 29 8.17 4.05 -1.03
CA ALA A 29 8.37 5.41 -1.58
C ALA A 29 7.06 6.08 -2.07
N GLY A 30 5.90 5.47 -1.76
CA GLY A 30 4.56 5.85 -2.16
C GLY A 30 3.85 4.68 -2.87
N THR A 31 2.52 4.74 -2.89
CA THR A 31 1.71 3.80 -3.66
C THR A 31 1.61 4.31 -5.11
N PRO A 32 1.96 3.50 -6.12
CA PRO A 32 1.85 3.93 -7.51
C PRO A 32 0.38 4.19 -7.89
N SER A 33 0.14 5.06 -8.85
CA SER A 33 -1.18 5.27 -9.44
C SER A 33 -1.67 4.02 -10.17
N THR A 34 -2.98 3.87 -10.36
CA THR A 34 -3.55 2.72 -11.09
C THR A 34 -2.93 2.51 -12.47
N PRO A 35 -2.78 3.54 -13.33
CA PRO A 35 -2.11 3.35 -14.62
C PRO A 35 -0.66 2.88 -14.49
N ALA A 36 0.09 3.43 -13.54
CA ALA A 36 1.50 3.07 -13.32
C ALA A 36 1.60 1.63 -12.76
N ALA A 37 0.80 1.27 -11.77
CA ALA A 37 0.75 -0.07 -11.20
C ALA A 37 0.37 -1.12 -12.25
N THR A 38 -0.63 -0.80 -13.09
CA THR A 38 -1.06 -1.69 -14.17
C THR A 38 0.07 -1.93 -15.17
N ARG A 39 0.76 -0.86 -15.62
CA ARG A 39 1.87 -1.01 -16.57
C ARG A 39 3.06 -1.78 -16.00
N SER A 40 3.35 -1.63 -14.72
CA SER A 40 4.52 -2.24 -14.07
C SER A 40 4.28 -3.64 -13.51
N SER A 41 3.06 -4.16 -13.54
CA SER A 41 2.74 -5.51 -13.05
C SER A 41 2.65 -6.51 -14.20
N ASP A 42 3.12 -7.73 -13.99
CA ASP A 42 3.03 -8.81 -14.97
C ASP A 42 1.60 -9.37 -15.05
N LEU A 43 0.91 -9.37 -13.90
CA LEU A 43 -0.47 -9.85 -13.79
C LEU A 43 -1.30 -8.91 -12.92
N VAL A 44 -2.48 -8.51 -13.41
CA VAL A 44 -3.50 -7.77 -12.65
C VAL A 44 -4.82 -8.51 -12.74
N PHE A 45 -5.38 -8.89 -11.59
CA PHE A 45 -6.63 -9.64 -11.55
C PHE A 45 -7.45 -9.34 -10.30
N LEU A 46 -8.75 -9.52 -10.41
CA LEU A 46 -9.68 -9.61 -9.29
C LEU A 46 -9.86 -11.08 -8.95
N GLY A 47 -9.71 -11.46 -7.69
CA GLY A 47 -9.86 -12.83 -7.26
C GLY A 47 -10.22 -12.97 -5.80
N THR A 48 -10.83 -14.11 -5.46
CA THR A 48 -11.21 -14.46 -4.09
C THR A 48 -10.22 -15.47 -3.52
N VAL A 49 -9.77 -15.24 -2.30
CA VAL A 49 -8.84 -16.15 -1.60
C VAL A 49 -9.52 -17.50 -1.35
N ALA A 50 -9.05 -18.53 -2.03
CA ALA A 50 -9.54 -19.90 -1.89
C ALA A 50 -8.89 -20.62 -0.70
N SER A 51 -7.57 -20.45 -0.55
CA SER A 51 -6.82 -21.05 0.56
C SER A 51 -5.52 -20.28 0.83
N VAL A 52 -5.07 -20.39 2.09
CA VAL A 52 -3.77 -19.88 2.54
C VAL A 52 -3.07 -21.06 3.22
N SER A 53 -1.86 -21.42 2.74
CA SER A 53 -1.06 -22.46 3.40
C SER A 53 -0.44 -21.95 4.69
N SER A 54 -0.26 -22.83 5.66
CA SER A 54 0.48 -22.48 6.88
C SER A 54 1.95 -22.18 6.56
N PRO A 55 2.51 -21.09 7.07
CA PRO A 55 3.93 -20.78 6.94
C PRO A 55 4.81 -21.67 7.82
N TYR A 56 4.20 -22.41 8.74
CA TYR A 56 4.89 -23.27 9.68
C TYR A 56 4.72 -24.74 9.29
N ARG A 57 5.82 -25.43 9.14
CA ARG A 57 5.86 -26.87 8.95
C ARG A 57 6.51 -27.50 10.18
N SER A 58 5.77 -28.33 10.88
CA SER A 58 6.31 -29.16 11.98
C SER A 58 6.46 -30.59 11.48
N THR A 59 7.63 -31.15 11.69
CA THR A 59 7.90 -32.59 11.47
C THR A 59 8.25 -33.24 12.79
N MET A 60 7.57 -34.34 13.11
CA MET A 60 7.87 -35.19 14.26
C MET A 60 8.67 -36.39 13.77
N ARG A 61 9.78 -36.67 14.43
CA ARG A 61 10.59 -37.87 14.19
C ARG A 61 10.78 -38.61 15.50
N THR A 62 10.37 -39.87 15.53
CA THR A 62 10.69 -40.77 16.63
C THR A 62 12.07 -41.35 16.40
N ASN A 63 12.96 -41.17 17.36
CA ASN A 63 14.32 -41.70 17.34
C ASN A 63 14.31 -43.18 17.75
N PRO A 64 15.39 -43.95 17.47
CA PRO A 64 15.47 -45.35 17.86
C PRO A 64 15.43 -45.58 19.36
N ASP A 65 15.74 -44.58 20.17
CA ASP A 65 15.69 -44.61 21.66
C ASP A 65 14.27 -44.30 22.21
N GLY A 66 13.26 -44.14 21.35
CA GLY A 66 11.90 -43.80 21.72
C GLY A 66 11.65 -42.29 21.98
N SER A 67 12.67 -41.45 21.94
CA SER A 67 12.51 -40.02 22.08
C SER A 67 11.88 -39.40 20.82
N VAL A 68 11.12 -38.30 20.96
CA VAL A 68 10.47 -37.59 19.85
C VAL A 68 11.17 -36.26 19.65
N THR A 69 11.73 -36.07 18.46
CA THR A 69 12.25 -34.78 18.02
C THR A 69 11.20 -34.05 17.19
N VAL A 70 10.84 -32.83 17.61
CA VAL A 70 9.98 -31.94 16.85
C VAL A 70 10.84 -30.86 16.19
N SER A 71 10.88 -30.86 14.87
CA SER A 71 11.56 -29.80 14.10
C SER A 71 10.48 -28.90 13.48
N SER A 72 10.61 -27.59 13.67
CA SER A 72 9.77 -26.61 13.00
C SER A 72 10.61 -25.80 12.00
N SER A 73 10.10 -25.64 10.80
CA SER A 73 10.69 -24.76 9.77
C SER A 73 9.67 -23.76 9.29
N THR A 74 10.12 -22.53 9.02
CA THR A 74 9.31 -21.50 8.37
C THR A 74 9.51 -21.62 6.85
N GLN A 75 8.43 -21.67 6.12
CA GLN A 75 8.42 -21.70 4.65
C GLN A 75 7.56 -20.58 4.11
N PRO A 76 7.79 -20.11 2.87
CA PRO A 76 6.89 -19.15 2.24
C PRO A 76 5.46 -19.66 2.24
N SER A 77 4.51 -18.79 2.61
CA SER A 77 3.10 -19.11 2.54
C SER A 77 2.63 -19.05 1.09
N GLN A 78 1.80 -19.98 0.68
CA GLN A 78 1.13 -19.96 -0.62
C GLN A 78 -0.31 -19.52 -0.44
N VAL A 79 -0.73 -18.55 -1.23
CA VAL A 79 -2.08 -18.03 -1.25
C VAL A 79 -2.69 -18.34 -2.61
N ARG A 80 -3.72 -19.20 -2.62
CA ARG A 80 -4.45 -19.55 -3.82
C ARG A 80 -5.69 -18.67 -3.96
N PHE A 81 -5.86 -18.10 -5.14
CA PHE A 81 -7.02 -17.30 -5.53
C PHE A 81 -7.84 -18.04 -6.58
N ASN A 82 -9.15 -17.98 -6.46
CA ASN A 82 -10.07 -18.19 -7.58
C ASN A 82 -10.17 -16.87 -8.34
N VAL A 83 -9.80 -16.87 -9.61
CA VAL A 83 -9.80 -15.66 -10.44
C VAL A 83 -11.23 -15.35 -10.87
N VAL A 84 -11.68 -14.12 -10.62
CA VAL A 84 -12.98 -13.61 -11.04
C VAL A 84 -12.85 -12.90 -12.38
N ARG A 85 -11.79 -12.09 -12.53
CA ARG A 85 -11.52 -11.30 -13.76
C ARG A 85 -10.05 -10.98 -13.89
N THR A 86 -9.51 -11.04 -15.09
CA THR A 86 -8.13 -10.65 -15.41
C THR A 86 -8.14 -9.37 -16.22
N PHE A 87 -7.36 -8.37 -15.78
CA PHE A 87 -7.23 -7.06 -16.43
C PHE A 87 -5.90 -6.92 -17.20
N ARG A 88 -4.88 -7.66 -16.81
CA ARG A 88 -3.57 -7.67 -17.47
C ARG A 88 -2.89 -9.01 -17.29
N GLY A 89 -2.14 -9.44 -18.30
CA GLY A 89 -1.47 -10.74 -18.33
C GLY A 89 -2.43 -11.87 -18.63
N VAL A 90 -1.99 -13.09 -18.37
CA VAL A 90 -2.80 -14.31 -18.58
C VAL A 90 -2.96 -15.03 -17.25
N ALA A 91 -4.19 -15.20 -16.82
CA ALA A 91 -4.51 -15.99 -15.65
C ALA A 91 -5.42 -17.17 -16.03
N THR A 92 -5.20 -18.30 -15.38
CA THR A 92 -6.12 -19.43 -15.39
C THR A 92 -7.22 -19.21 -14.34
N GLU A 93 -8.18 -20.15 -14.21
CA GLU A 93 -9.25 -20.07 -13.21
C GLU A 93 -8.73 -19.92 -11.77
N ALA A 94 -7.50 -20.34 -11.50
CA ALA A 94 -6.85 -20.20 -10.20
C ALA A 94 -5.39 -19.73 -10.35
N VAL A 95 -4.99 -18.81 -9.46
CA VAL A 95 -3.65 -18.26 -9.36
C VAL A 95 -3.11 -18.50 -7.96
N THR A 96 -1.81 -18.84 -7.84
CA THR A 96 -1.13 -18.97 -6.56
C THR A 96 -0.07 -17.89 -6.44
N LEU A 97 -0.16 -17.09 -5.38
CA LEU A 97 0.88 -16.14 -4.96
C LEU A 97 1.75 -16.76 -3.88
N VAL A 98 3.03 -16.39 -3.87
CA VAL A 98 3.97 -16.74 -2.81
C VAL A 98 4.21 -15.51 -1.93
N SER A 99 3.94 -15.65 -0.62
CA SER A 99 4.25 -14.66 0.41
C SER A 99 5.47 -15.13 1.20
N ARG A 100 6.48 -14.27 1.33
CA ARG A 100 7.71 -14.56 2.07
C ARG A 100 7.62 -14.23 3.56
N LEU A 101 6.44 -13.83 4.04
CA LEU A 101 6.17 -13.45 5.44
C LEU A 101 7.02 -12.27 5.94
N SER A 102 7.30 -11.35 5.06
CA SER A 102 7.94 -10.08 5.43
C SER A 102 6.91 -9.10 5.99
N SER A 103 7.37 -8.04 6.66
CA SER A 103 6.51 -6.93 7.09
C SER A 103 5.82 -6.22 5.91
N CYS A 104 6.32 -6.43 4.69
CA CYS A 104 5.79 -5.89 3.45
C CYS A 104 4.71 -6.77 2.80
N ASP A 105 4.45 -7.95 3.31
CA ASP A 105 3.46 -8.87 2.75
C ASP A 105 2.05 -8.57 3.28
N PHE A 106 1.06 -8.95 2.50
CA PHE A 106 -0.33 -8.91 2.91
C PHE A 106 -0.70 -10.13 3.77
N LEU A 107 -1.61 -9.93 4.71
CA LEU A 107 -2.28 -11.00 5.42
C LEU A 107 -3.60 -11.28 4.71
N PHE A 108 -3.60 -12.27 3.84
CA PHE A 108 -4.78 -12.70 3.11
C PHE A 108 -5.64 -13.62 3.98
N VAL A 109 -6.96 -13.40 3.97
CA VAL A 109 -7.92 -14.23 4.69
C VAL A 109 -8.81 -14.95 3.67
N ARG A 110 -9.08 -16.24 3.91
CA ARG A 110 -9.95 -17.07 3.06
C ARG A 110 -11.33 -16.42 2.91
N GLY A 111 -11.81 -16.35 1.68
CA GLY A 111 -13.11 -15.77 1.33
C GLY A 111 -13.07 -14.27 1.01
N GLU A 112 -11.98 -13.56 1.34
CA GLU A 112 -11.83 -12.16 0.94
C GLU A 112 -11.59 -12.04 -0.57
N SER A 113 -12.15 -10.99 -1.17
CA SER A 113 -11.91 -10.62 -2.56
C SER A 113 -10.92 -9.47 -2.65
N TRP A 114 -9.93 -9.62 -3.52
CA TRP A 114 -8.82 -8.71 -3.67
C TRP A 114 -8.59 -8.34 -5.12
N LEU A 115 -8.27 -7.09 -5.38
CA LEU A 115 -7.62 -6.66 -6.61
C LEU A 115 -6.10 -6.81 -6.42
N ILE A 116 -5.51 -7.68 -7.22
CA ILE A 116 -4.10 -8.07 -7.10
C ILE A 116 -3.29 -7.46 -8.24
N TYR A 117 -2.18 -6.82 -7.90
CA TYR A 117 -1.11 -6.40 -8.79
C TYR A 117 0.12 -7.24 -8.45
N ALA A 118 0.48 -8.19 -9.32
CA ALA A 118 1.54 -9.16 -9.07
C ALA A 118 2.65 -9.09 -10.10
N ASP A 119 3.86 -9.43 -9.65
CA ASP A 119 5.04 -9.61 -10.50
C ASP A 119 5.53 -11.04 -10.44
N VAL A 120 6.12 -11.50 -11.53
CA VAL A 120 6.86 -12.76 -11.57
C VAL A 120 8.29 -12.50 -11.08
N ARG A 121 8.69 -13.14 -9.98
CA ARG A 121 10.06 -13.11 -9.47
C ARG A 121 10.54 -14.52 -9.22
N ASP A 122 11.67 -14.87 -9.80
CA ASP A 122 12.24 -16.22 -9.70
C ASP A 122 11.22 -17.32 -10.13
N GLY A 123 10.40 -17.04 -11.15
CA GLY A 123 9.38 -17.95 -11.66
C GLY A 123 8.12 -18.09 -10.80
N VAL A 124 7.96 -17.31 -9.74
CA VAL A 124 6.78 -17.31 -8.87
C VAL A 124 6.09 -15.96 -8.86
N LEU A 125 4.75 -15.95 -8.77
CA LEU A 125 3.97 -14.73 -8.62
C LEU A 125 4.04 -14.24 -7.18
N THR A 126 4.34 -12.95 -7.03
CA THR A 126 4.44 -12.28 -5.73
C THR A 126 3.74 -10.93 -5.77
N THR A 127 3.28 -10.46 -4.62
CA THR A 127 2.82 -9.09 -4.42
C THR A 127 3.28 -8.60 -3.05
N HIS A 128 3.26 -7.28 -2.82
CA HIS A 128 3.65 -6.69 -1.54
C HIS A 128 2.94 -5.34 -1.32
N LYS A 129 2.96 -4.81 -0.10
CA LYS A 129 2.25 -3.59 0.31
C LYS A 129 2.61 -2.34 -0.48
N CYS A 130 3.81 -2.28 -1.07
CA CYS A 130 4.20 -1.16 -1.96
C CYS A 130 3.65 -1.30 -3.39
N LYS A 131 2.99 -2.41 -3.72
CA LYS A 131 2.14 -2.55 -4.90
C LYS A 131 0.74 -2.01 -4.60
N ARG A 132 -0.04 -1.78 -5.63
CA ARG A 132 -1.40 -1.26 -5.49
C ARG A 132 -2.44 -2.34 -5.12
N THR A 133 -2.01 -3.54 -4.74
CA THR A 133 -2.87 -4.63 -4.27
C THR A 133 -3.70 -4.19 -3.07
N ARG A 134 -5.02 -4.45 -3.09
CA ARG A 134 -5.96 -4.05 -2.04
C ARG A 134 -7.22 -4.91 -2.02
N LEU A 135 -7.99 -4.83 -0.93
CA LEU A 135 -9.33 -5.42 -0.87
C LEU A 135 -10.21 -4.84 -1.99
N GLN A 136 -11.10 -5.65 -2.54
CA GLN A 136 -12.06 -5.20 -3.56
C GLN A 136 -12.90 -4.00 -3.09
N THR A 137 -13.27 -3.98 -1.80
CA THR A 137 -14.02 -2.88 -1.18
C THR A 137 -13.29 -1.54 -1.24
N ASP A 138 -11.95 -1.57 -1.26
CA ASP A 138 -11.10 -0.38 -1.29
C ASP A 138 -10.60 -0.06 -2.72
N ALA A 139 -11.00 -0.87 -3.71
CA ALA A 139 -10.48 -0.82 -5.08
C ALA A 139 -11.40 -0.10 -6.08
N SER A 140 -12.40 0.65 -5.62
CA SER A 140 -13.43 1.24 -6.51
C SER A 140 -12.86 2.08 -7.66
N GLN A 141 -11.87 2.93 -7.40
CA GLN A 141 -11.22 3.76 -8.42
C GLN A 141 -10.33 2.93 -9.35
N ASP A 142 -9.64 1.92 -8.80
CA ASP A 142 -8.84 1.00 -9.60
C ASP A 142 -9.71 0.21 -10.57
N LEU A 143 -10.81 -0.37 -10.08
CA LEU A 143 -11.75 -1.13 -10.91
C LEU A 143 -12.40 -0.24 -11.97
N ARG A 144 -12.81 0.99 -11.60
CA ARG A 144 -13.33 1.97 -12.56
C ARG A 144 -12.35 2.22 -13.71
N TYR A 145 -11.06 2.44 -13.40
CA TYR A 145 -10.03 2.64 -14.41
C TYR A 145 -9.84 1.39 -15.28
N LEU A 146 -9.61 0.24 -14.66
CA LEU A 146 -9.33 -1.02 -15.37
C LEU A 146 -10.49 -1.44 -16.27
N GLU A 147 -11.71 -1.39 -15.75
CA GLU A 147 -12.93 -1.74 -16.50
C GLU A 147 -13.22 -0.73 -17.60
N GLY A 148 -12.97 0.56 -17.37
CA GLY A 148 -13.15 1.59 -18.39
C GLY A 148 -12.16 1.39 -19.55
N VAL A 149 -10.88 1.12 -19.25
CA VAL A 149 -9.87 0.81 -20.28
C VAL A 149 -10.26 -0.43 -21.10
N GLU A 150 -10.78 -1.48 -20.48
CA GLU A 150 -11.27 -2.67 -21.20
C GLU A 150 -12.47 -2.35 -22.13
N ARG A 151 -13.33 -1.40 -21.74
CA ARG A 151 -14.43 -0.92 -22.60
C ARG A 151 -13.98 0.07 -23.69
N GLY A 152 -12.67 0.41 -23.73
CA GLY A 152 -12.15 1.42 -24.67
C GLY A 152 -12.46 2.86 -24.27
N GLU A 153 -12.78 3.10 -22.99
CA GLU A 153 -13.02 4.46 -22.49
C GLU A 153 -11.67 5.22 -22.36
N SER A 154 -11.65 6.46 -22.84
CA SER A 154 -10.56 7.38 -22.57
C SER A 154 -10.66 7.87 -21.14
N LEU A 155 -9.68 7.52 -20.30
CA LEU A 155 -9.64 7.85 -18.89
C LEU A 155 -8.28 8.41 -18.47
N GLY A 156 -8.29 9.41 -17.59
CA GLY A 156 -7.14 9.91 -16.86
C GLY A 156 -7.35 9.79 -15.36
N VAL A 157 -6.33 10.12 -14.59
CA VAL A 157 -6.34 10.03 -13.14
C VAL A 157 -5.84 11.33 -12.53
N VAL A 158 -6.60 11.89 -11.60
CA VAL A 158 -6.09 12.91 -10.67
C VAL A 158 -5.73 12.21 -9.36
N SER A 159 -4.51 12.40 -8.88
CA SER A 159 -4.01 11.73 -7.70
C SER A 159 -3.20 12.66 -6.82
N GLY A 160 -3.33 12.54 -5.50
CA GLY A 160 -2.57 13.38 -4.59
C GLY A 160 -2.96 13.21 -3.15
N GLU A 161 -2.54 14.15 -2.33
CA GLU A 161 -2.76 14.15 -0.88
C GLU A 161 -3.72 15.25 -0.47
N VAL A 162 -4.50 14.99 0.55
CA VAL A 162 -5.27 16.03 1.25
C VAL A 162 -4.52 16.36 2.53
N LEU A 163 -4.09 17.62 2.65
CA LEU A 163 -3.35 18.11 3.80
C LEU A 163 -4.16 19.15 4.56
N ARG A 164 -4.20 19.04 5.86
CA ARG A 164 -4.80 20.02 6.75
C ARG A 164 -3.75 21.05 7.14
N ARG A 165 -4.09 22.32 6.97
CA ARG A 165 -3.31 23.44 7.50
C ARG A 165 -3.63 23.64 8.99
N ILE A 166 -2.61 23.63 9.82
CA ILE A 166 -2.71 23.85 11.26
C ILE A 166 -1.72 24.93 11.67
N THR A 167 -2.17 25.87 12.50
CA THR A 167 -1.28 26.79 13.18
C THR A 167 -0.87 26.16 14.51
N THR A 168 0.42 26.01 14.75
CA THR A 168 0.94 25.50 16.02
C THR A 168 0.76 26.56 17.11
N PRO A 169 0.84 26.20 18.41
CA PRO A 169 0.86 27.18 19.50
C PRO A 169 2.00 28.22 19.40
N ALA A 170 3.07 27.88 18.69
CA ALA A 170 4.17 28.81 18.40
C ALA A 170 3.91 29.74 17.19
N GLY A 171 2.74 29.66 16.57
CA GLY A 171 2.37 30.46 15.41
C GLY A 171 2.89 29.95 14.06
N GLU A 172 3.50 28.76 14.02
CA GLU A 172 3.99 28.16 12.77
C GLU A 172 2.87 27.48 12.01
N LEU A 173 2.84 27.63 10.68
CA LEU A 173 1.95 26.90 9.79
C LEU A 173 2.55 25.54 9.43
N VAL A 174 1.84 24.47 9.77
CA VAL A 174 2.23 23.10 9.50
C VAL A 174 1.16 22.40 8.65
N LEU A 175 1.58 21.59 7.67
CA LEU A 175 0.71 20.72 6.90
C LEU A 175 0.75 19.31 7.48
N LYS A 176 -0.41 18.74 7.81
CA LYS A 176 -0.54 17.36 8.28
C LYS A 176 -1.49 16.58 7.38
N ALA A 177 -1.22 15.29 7.21
CA ALA A 177 -2.17 14.40 6.57
C ALA A 177 -3.51 14.40 7.32
N VAL A 178 -4.58 14.28 6.57
CA VAL A 178 -5.93 14.26 7.12
C VAL A 178 -6.35 12.84 7.42
N GLU A 179 -6.86 12.61 8.63
CA GLU A 179 -7.36 11.31 9.10
C GLU A 179 -8.89 11.28 9.18
N ASP A 180 -9.55 12.44 9.10
CA ASP A 180 -10.99 12.56 9.21
C ASP A 180 -11.70 12.08 7.93
N PRO A 181 -12.92 11.50 8.03
CA PRO A 181 -13.70 11.13 6.86
C PRO A 181 -14.05 12.36 6.01
N MET A 182 -13.67 12.32 4.73
CA MET A 182 -13.97 13.36 3.76
C MET A 182 -14.08 12.78 2.37
N GLN A 183 -14.58 13.57 1.45
CA GLN A 183 -14.73 13.21 0.04
C GLN A 183 -13.93 14.17 -0.83
N ILE A 184 -13.25 13.63 -1.81
CA ILE A 184 -12.70 14.40 -2.93
C ILE A 184 -13.76 14.36 -4.01
N VAL A 185 -14.16 15.54 -4.45
CA VAL A 185 -15.17 15.73 -5.50
C VAL A 185 -14.50 16.32 -6.71
N ALA A 186 -14.80 15.79 -7.87
CA ALA A 186 -14.38 16.33 -9.16
C ALA A 186 -15.57 16.50 -10.09
N VAL A 187 -15.58 17.57 -10.87
CA VAL A 187 -16.60 17.82 -11.91
C VAL A 187 -15.90 18.03 -13.25
N VAL A 188 -16.26 17.21 -14.24
CA VAL A 188 -15.78 17.28 -15.62
C VAL A 188 -16.99 17.28 -16.53
N GLY A 189 -17.12 18.27 -17.42
CA GLY A 189 -18.24 18.35 -18.36
C GLY A 189 -19.61 18.33 -17.69
N GLY A 190 -19.74 18.85 -16.48
CA GLY A 190 -20.95 18.84 -15.67
C GLY A 190 -21.23 17.53 -14.92
N GLN A 191 -20.46 16.48 -15.15
CA GLN A 191 -20.59 15.21 -14.43
C GLN A 191 -19.78 15.22 -13.13
N ARG A 192 -20.41 14.81 -12.01
CA ARG A 192 -19.79 14.75 -10.69
C ARG A 192 -19.22 13.37 -10.39
N PHE A 193 -17.98 13.33 -9.94
CA PHE A 193 -17.24 12.14 -9.50
C PHE A 193 -16.82 12.31 -8.06
N VAL A 194 -16.87 11.25 -7.27
CA VAL A 194 -16.55 11.30 -5.85
C VAL A 194 -15.64 10.14 -5.49
N THR A 195 -14.64 10.42 -4.67
CA THR A 195 -13.79 9.41 -4.03
C THR A 195 -13.47 9.81 -2.59
N ALA A 196 -13.02 8.87 -1.79
CA ALA A 196 -12.46 9.15 -0.46
C ALA A 196 -10.92 9.14 -0.53
N PRO A 197 -10.23 9.79 0.42
CA PRO A 197 -8.80 9.61 0.59
C PRO A 197 -8.48 8.13 0.79
N ASP A 198 -7.38 7.68 0.17
CA ASP A 198 -6.93 6.31 0.30
C ASP A 198 -6.35 6.10 1.72
N ARG A 199 -6.71 5.01 2.37
CA ARG A 199 -6.19 4.64 3.70
C ARG A 199 -4.66 4.44 3.69
N TRP A 200 -4.10 4.07 2.54
CA TRP A 200 -2.71 3.63 2.41
C TRP A 200 -1.86 4.51 1.49
N GLY A 201 -2.37 5.66 1.08
CA GLY A 201 -1.62 6.51 0.16
C GLY A 201 -2.42 7.68 -0.39
N PRO A 202 -1.96 8.27 -1.47
CA PRO A 202 -2.65 9.39 -2.10
C PRO A 202 -4.03 8.97 -2.60
N TYR A 203 -4.99 9.90 -2.52
CA TYR A 203 -6.30 9.70 -3.15
C TYR A 203 -6.14 9.56 -4.67
N GLN A 204 -7.10 8.91 -5.29
CA GLN A 204 -7.26 8.90 -6.73
C GLN A 204 -8.72 9.13 -7.11
N VAL A 205 -8.93 9.89 -8.18
CA VAL A 205 -10.20 9.97 -8.88
C VAL A 205 -9.97 9.73 -10.37
N VAL A 206 -10.71 8.78 -10.91
CA VAL A 206 -10.67 8.41 -12.33
C VAL A 206 -11.70 9.23 -13.07
N LEU A 207 -11.28 9.95 -14.09
CA LEU A 207 -12.06 10.95 -14.81
C LEU A 207 -11.92 10.79 -16.32
N PRO A 208 -12.95 11.18 -17.11
CA PRO A 208 -12.74 11.39 -18.55
C PRO A 208 -11.78 12.56 -18.78
N PRO A 209 -11.10 12.63 -19.94
CA PRO A 209 -10.26 13.76 -20.30
C PRO A 209 -11.08 15.06 -20.36
N GLY A 210 -10.45 16.16 -19.96
CA GLY A 210 -11.08 17.48 -19.95
C GLY A 210 -10.60 18.35 -18.80
N ASP A 211 -11.21 19.53 -18.68
CA ASP A 211 -10.96 20.42 -17.56
C ASP A 211 -11.85 19.98 -16.39
N ALA A 212 -11.21 19.63 -15.28
CA ALA A 212 -11.85 19.18 -14.06
C ALA A 212 -11.72 20.23 -12.95
N GLN A 213 -12.81 20.54 -12.28
CA GLN A 213 -12.78 21.29 -11.04
C GLN A 213 -12.79 20.28 -9.88
N VAL A 214 -11.79 20.35 -8.99
CA VAL A 214 -11.58 19.39 -7.89
C VAL A 214 -11.54 20.11 -6.56
N TRP A 215 -12.27 19.58 -5.56
CA TRP A 215 -12.32 20.13 -4.19
C TRP A 215 -12.55 19.03 -3.15
N VAL A 216 -12.50 19.42 -1.88
CA VAL A 216 -12.80 18.53 -0.75
C VAL A 216 -14.11 18.92 -0.09
N GLU A 217 -14.93 17.92 0.19
CA GLU A 217 -16.16 18.04 0.98
C GLU A 217 -16.06 17.22 2.27
N ARG A 218 -16.67 17.76 3.34
CA ARG A 218 -16.89 17.04 4.60
C ARG A 218 -18.36 17.22 4.99
N ASN A 219 -19.06 16.10 5.16
CA ASN A 219 -20.51 16.11 5.45
C ASN A 219 -21.35 16.98 4.48
N GLY A 220 -20.99 16.97 3.20
CA GLY A 220 -21.66 17.78 2.17
C GLY A 220 -21.27 19.26 2.13
N VAL A 221 -20.36 19.70 2.99
CA VAL A 221 -19.85 21.07 3.02
C VAL A 221 -18.48 21.15 2.35
N VAL A 222 -18.30 22.09 1.43
CA VAL A 222 -17.01 22.36 0.76
C VAL A 222 -16.05 22.96 1.79
N ILE A 223 -14.89 22.33 1.97
CA ILE A 223 -13.85 22.71 2.95
C ILE A 223 -12.49 23.01 2.32
N SER A 224 -12.39 23.01 1.01
CA SER A 224 -11.21 23.48 0.28
C SER A 224 -11.62 24.38 -0.89
N PRO A 225 -10.74 25.29 -1.37
CA PRO A 225 -10.95 25.95 -2.64
C PRO A 225 -11.00 24.92 -3.76
N GLY A 226 -11.85 25.16 -4.77
CA GLY A 226 -11.86 24.38 -6.00
C GLY A 226 -10.59 24.66 -6.82
N VAL A 227 -9.95 23.60 -7.29
CA VAL A 227 -8.75 23.68 -8.14
C VAL A 227 -9.12 23.18 -9.52
N LEU A 228 -8.76 23.95 -10.56
CA LEU A 228 -8.93 23.54 -11.95
C LEU A 228 -7.71 22.74 -12.39
N VAL A 229 -7.94 21.56 -12.94
CA VAL A 229 -6.89 20.67 -13.47
C VAL A 229 -7.26 20.16 -14.87
N ARG A 230 -6.27 19.97 -15.72
CA ARG A 230 -6.45 19.40 -17.06
C ARG A 230 -6.18 17.90 -17.02
N VAL A 231 -7.24 17.10 -17.14
CA VAL A 231 -7.14 15.65 -17.21
C VAL A 231 -6.84 15.22 -18.64
N LYS A 232 -5.81 14.38 -18.82
CA LYS A 232 -5.44 13.79 -20.11
C LYS A 232 -5.54 12.28 -20.06
N GLU A 233 -5.84 11.69 -21.20
CA GLU A 233 -5.97 10.24 -21.34
C GLU A 233 -4.67 9.51 -20.97
N GLY A 234 -4.78 8.46 -20.16
CA GLY A 234 -3.66 7.61 -19.74
C GLY A 234 -2.65 8.30 -18.81
N GLU A 235 -2.81 9.60 -18.54
CA GLU A 235 -1.93 10.37 -17.66
C GLU A 235 -2.44 10.41 -16.23
N VAL A 236 -1.52 10.72 -15.33
CA VAL A 236 -1.78 10.97 -13.91
C VAL A 236 -1.43 12.41 -13.61
N GLU A 237 -2.43 13.19 -13.26
CA GLU A 237 -2.25 14.59 -12.88
C GLU A 237 -2.10 14.68 -11.36
N PRO A 238 -0.93 15.10 -10.86
CA PRO A 238 -0.72 15.25 -9.42
C PRO A 238 -1.43 16.50 -8.89
N LEU A 239 -2.22 16.33 -7.83
CA LEU A 239 -2.94 17.44 -7.20
C LEU A 239 -2.93 17.34 -5.69
N ARG A 240 -2.28 18.29 -5.03
CA ARG A 240 -2.35 18.44 -3.58
C ARG A 240 -3.48 19.40 -3.20
N LEU A 241 -4.39 18.91 -2.37
CA LEU A 241 -5.48 19.72 -1.83
C LEU A 241 -5.18 20.12 -0.38
N THR A 242 -5.49 21.37 -0.04
CA THR A 242 -5.30 21.87 1.33
C THR A 242 -6.65 22.24 1.92
N VAL A 243 -6.91 21.81 3.14
CA VAL A 243 -8.15 22.08 3.87
C VAL A 243 -7.86 22.85 5.16
N GLU A 244 -8.81 23.71 5.51
CA GLU A 244 -8.82 24.47 6.77
C GLU A 244 -10.16 24.22 7.44
N TYR A 245 -10.15 23.59 8.60
CA TYR A 245 -11.36 23.42 9.42
C TYR A 245 -10.94 23.18 10.89
N GLU A 246 -11.80 23.58 11.79
CA GLU A 246 -11.67 23.27 13.21
C GLU A 246 -12.14 21.82 13.48
N LYS A 247 -11.52 21.18 14.46
CA LYS A 247 -11.91 19.83 14.91
C LYS A 247 -13.16 19.86 15.76
#